data_a85aaccecf243d6e83107a1fdcbabd8f
#
_entry.id   a85aaccecf243d6e83107a1fdcbabd8f
#
_cell.length_a   1.000
_cell.length_b   1.000
_cell.length_c   1.000
_cell.angle_alpha   90.00
_cell.angle_beta   90.00
_cell.angle_gamma   90.00
#
_symmetry.space_group_name_H-M   'P 1'
#
loop_
_entity.id
_entity.type
_entity.pdbx_description
1 polymer ?
#
loop_
_entity_poly.entity_id
_entity_poly.type
_entity_poly.pdbx_seq_one_letter_code
_entity_poly.pdbx_strand_id
1 'polypeptide(L)'
;MKTWIICALFLATASHVRAEGTEIDVRSFEFLDVIETADGNVWKGVVIEQTPNVSYKIALAGGSIHVIPAADVQRMSKQRNGDFKNPRASAVREDGVEQSYEPAAKLPAPYARSGLRVDPELSIVFPTGYYDHAGVQTSFAPGMRVGFESLFGNIGVSGGGQARFTYWRLPGPTKDAAWLLETQLYGRAAVHIGRATPYIGLALGIDTNYVYSYALDDSVTGVGLGMNLSTGLQLAVSPLVGVEIGGDYHPATDTISDMSEDSVSYFALRLGATVRL
;
A
#
# COMPACT_ATOMS: atom_id res chain seq x y z
N MET A 1 -21.80 -4.92 25.54
CA MET A 1 -21.14 -6.22 25.30
C MET A 1 -21.53 -6.84 23.95
N LYS A 2 -21.36 -6.15 22.80
CA LYS A 2 -21.67 -6.71 21.45
C LYS A 2 -20.64 -6.38 20.36
N THR A 3 -19.51 -5.77 20.70
CA THR A 3 -18.56 -5.23 19.70
C THR A 3 -17.35 -6.14 19.42
N TRP A 4 -17.20 -7.28 20.10
CA TRP A 4 -16.00 -8.14 19.98
C TRP A 4 -16.08 -9.21 18.89
N ILE A 5 -17.22 -9.37 18.21
CA ILE A 5 -17.44 -10.46 17.25
C ILE A 5 -16.92 -10.11 15.84
N ILE A 6 -16.78 -8.84 15.51
CA ILE A 6 -16.40 -8.41 14.13
C ILE A 6 -14.89 -8.55 13.87
N CYS A 7 -14.04 -8.38 14.88
CA CYS A 7 -12.58 -8.54 14.70
C CYS A 7 -12.14 -10.00 14.53
N ALA A 8 -12.89 -10.97 15.03
CA ALA A 8 -12.52 -12.39 14.94
C ALA A 8 -12.78 -13.00 13.56
N LEU A 9 -13.67 -12.42 12.76
CA LEU A 9 -14.03 -12.95 11.44
C LEU A 9 -13.00 -12.63 10.34
N PHE A 10 -12.17 -11.59 10.52
CA PHE A 10 -11.14 -11.23 9.55
C PHE A 10 -9.84 -12.02 9.68
N LEU A 11 -9.58 -12.65 10.82
CA LEU A 11 -8.39 -13.48 11.05
C LEU A 11 -8.53 -14.92 10.57
N ALA A 12 -9.75 -15.39 10.30
CA ALA A 12 -10.01 -16.79 9.93
C ALA A 12 -9.88 -17.09 8.43
N THR A 13 -9.73 -16.07 7.56
CA THR A 13 -9.63 -16.27 6.09
C THR A 13 -8.19 -16.28 5.55
N ALA A 14 -7.18 -16.13 6.43
CA ALA A 14 -5.77 -16.14 6.03
C ALA A 14 -5.13 -17.53 5.92
N SER A 15 -5.88 -18.60 6.09
CA SER A 15 -5.36 -19.96 6.00
C SER A 15 -5.68 -20.59 4.65
N HIS A 16 -4.62 -21.00 3.95
CA HIS A 16 -4.54 -21.84 2.74
C HIS A 16 -4.44 -21.14 1.39
N VAL A 17 -3.53 -20.17 1.24
CA VAL A 17 -2.82 -20.08 -0.04
C VAL A 17 -1.67 -21.10 0.04
N ARG A 18 -1.96 -22.32 -0.34
CA ARG A 18 -0.95 -23.30 -0.71
C ARG A 18 -0.28 -22.72 -1.96
N ALA A 19 0.95 -22.26 -1.84
CA ALA A 19 1.78 -21.96 -2.98
C ALA A 19 1.98 -23.31 -3.72
N GLU A 20 1.14 -23.60 -4.70
CA GLU A 20 1.46 -24.56 -5.73
C GLU A 20 2.70 -23.99 -6.39
N GLY A 21 3.84 -24.62 -6.13
CA GLY A 21 5.10 -24.30 -6.78
C GLY A 21 4.87 -24.46 -8.28
N THR A 22 4.65 -23.34 -8.96
CA THR A 22 4.56 -23.32 -10.43
C THR A 22 5.92 -23.79 -10.91
N GLU A 23 6.00 -25.00 -11.41
CA GLU A 23 7.21 -25.55 -12.00
C GLU A 23 7.61 -24.63 -13.17
N ILE A 24 8.72 -23.92 -13.00
CA ILE A 24 9.20 -22.98 -14.01
C ILE A 24 9.85 -23.81 -15.12
N ASP A 25 9.18 -23.93 -16.27
CA ASP A 25 9.78 -24.56 -17.44
C ASP A 25 10.80 -23.62 -18.09
N VAL A 26 12.07 -23.81 -17.73
CA VAL A 26 13.21 -23.04 -18.23
C VAL A 26 13.32 -23.11 -19.77
N ARG A 27 12.75 -24.12 -20.42
CA ARG A 27 12.74 -24.27 -21.89
C ARG A 27 11.79 -23.30 -22.60
N SER A 28 10.89 -22.67 -21.84
CA SER A 28 9.99 -21.63 -22.39
C SER A 28 10.65 -20.26 -22.54
N PHE A 29 11.89 -20.10 -22.09
CA PHE A 29 12.62 -18.84 -22.15
C PHE A 29 13.65 -18.86 -23.30
N GLU A 30 13.63 -17.88 -24.18
CA GLU A 30 14.56 -17.75 -25.30
C GLU A 30 16.01 -17.48 -24.87
N PHE A 31 16.16 -16.78 -23.71
CA PHE A 31 17.46 -16.47 -23.12
C PHE A 31 17.54 -16.96 -21.70
N LEU A 32 18.69 -17.53 -21.34
CA LEU A 32 19.03 -17.95 -19.98
C LEU A 32 20.02 -16.95 -19.38
N ASP A 33 19.87 -16.73 -18.09
CA ASP A 33 20.88 -16.05 -17.30
C ASP A 33 22.02 -17.03 -16.98
N VAL A 34 23.25 -16.56 -17.12
CA VAL A 34 24.48 -17.32 -16.81
C VAL A 34 25.16 -16.56 -15.68
N ILE A 35 25.30 -17.20 -14.52
CA ILE A 35 25.98 -16.66 -13.35
C ILE A 35 27.27 -17.46 -13.16
N GLU A 36 28.39 -16.77 -13.22
CA GLU A 36 29.71 -17.30 -12.89
C GLU A 36 30.09 -16.87 -11.48
N THR A 37 30.45 -17.84 -10.64
CA THR A 37 30.81 -17.59 -9.24
C THR A 37 32.31 -17.62 -9.05
N ALA A 38 32.80 -16.97 -7.98
CA ALA A 38 34.24 -16.83 -7.69
C ALA A 38 34.97 -18.18 -7.48
N ASP A 39 34.23 -19.23 -7.13
CA ASP A 39 34.73 -20.61 -7.02
C ASP A 39 34.81 -21.35 -8.39
N GLY A 40 34.47 -20.64 -9.48
CA GLY A 40 34.53 -21.19 -10.85
C GLY A 40 33.29 -21.96 -11.29
N ASN A 41 32.24 -22.05 -10.49
CA ASN A 41 30.98 -22.65 -10.90
C ASN A 41 30.21 -21.75 -11.88
N VAL A 42 29.52 -22.40 -12.83
CA VAL A 42 28.69 -21.72 -13.82
C VAL A 42 27.27 -22.24 -13.74
N TRP A 43 26.35 -21.36 -13.39
CA TRP A 43 24.93 -21.65 -13.24
C TRP A 43 24.18 -21.11 -14.45
N LYS A 44 23.39 -21.97 -15.15
CA LYS A 44 22.59 -21.58 -16.32
C LYS A 44 21.12 -21.82 -16.03
N GLY A 45 20.29 -20.78 -16.12
CA GLY A 45 18.88 -20.87 -15.81
C GLY A 45 18.15 -19.55 -15.97
N VAL A 46 17.06 -19.37 -15.26
CA VAL A 46 16.30 -18.12 -15.23
C VAL A 46 16.39 -17.55 -13.81
N VAL A 47 16.89 -16.33 -13.67
CA VAL A 47 16.86 -15.62 -12.39
C VAL A 47 15.42 -15.24 -12.07
N ILE A 48 14.87 -15.90 -11.06
CA ILE A 48 13.47 -15.73 -10.63
C ILE A 48 13.31 -14.72 -9.51
N GLU A 49 14.39 -14.48 -8.77
CA GLU A 49 14.41 -13.49 -7.68
C GLU A 49 15.82 -12.92 -7.54
N GLN A 50 15.89 -11.61 -7.36
CA GLN A 50 17.14 -10.91 -7.08
C GLN A 50 16.94 -10.02 -5.86
N THR A 51 17.69 -10.30 -4.78
CA THR A 51 17.78 -9.41 -3.62
C THR A 51 19.09 -8.62 -3.74
N PRO A 52 19.04 -7.31 -3.98
CA PRO A 52 20.23 -6.49 -4.20
C PRO A 52 21.25 -6.67 -3.07
N ASN A 53 22.50 -6.91 -3.44
CA ASN A 53 23.65 -7.14 -2.54
C ASN A 53 23.52 -8.33 -1.56
N VAL A 54 22.47 -9.15 -1.70
CA VAL A 54 22.24 -10.31 -0.82
C VAL A 54 22.34 -11.62 -1.62
N SER A 55 21.46 -11.85 -2.59
CA SER A 55 21.41 -13.13 -3.30
C SER A 55 20.64 -13.08 -4.62
N TYR A 56 20.90 -14.08 -5.45
CA TYR A 56 20.14 -14.40 -6.67
C TYR A 56 19.52 -15.80 -6.49
N LYS A 57 18.23 -15.95 -6.81
CA LYS A 57 17.60 -17.27 -6.97
C LYS A 57 17.49 -17.59 -8.44
N ILE A 58 18.10 -18.68 -8.87
CA ILE A 58 18.10 -19.13 -10.26
C ILE A 58 17.39 -20.48 -10.37
N ALA A 59 16.42 -20.57 -11.27
CA ALA A 59 15.77 -21.81 -11.64
C ALA A 59 16.56 -22.48 -12.77
N LEU A 60 17.01 -23.72 -12.57
CA LEU A 60 17.78 -24.49 -13.54
C LEU A 60 16.87 -25.35 -14.44
N ALA A 61 17.40 -25.79 -15.58
CA ALA A 61 16.68 -26.60 -16.57
C ALA A 61 16.09 -27.92 -16.00
N GLY A 62 16.55 -28.39 -14.85
CA GLY A 62 16.03 -29.56 -14.15
C GLY A 62 14.92 -29.25 -13.11
N GLY A 63 14.40 -28.01 -13.07
CA GLY A 63 13.38 -27.60 -12.09
C GLY A 63 13.94 -27.27 -10.70
N SER A 64 15.23 -27.49 -10.45
CA SER A 64 15.84 -27.12 -9.16
C SER A 64 16.08 -25.62 -9.06
N ILE A 65 15.91 -25.06 -7.86
CA ILE A 65 16.18 -23.65 -7.56
C ILE A 65 17.44 -23.58 -6.71
N HIS A 66 18.40 -22.76 -7.14
CA HIS A 66 19.61 -22.47 -6.40
C HIS A 66 19.62 -21.02 -5.92
N VAL A 67 20.13 -20.81 -4.69
CA VAL A 67 20.35 -19.48 -4.12
C VAL A 67 21.84 -19.20 -4.13
N ILE A 68 22.24 -18.16 -4.84
CA ILE A 68 23.65 -17.76 -5.00
C ILE A 68 23.84 -16.44 -4.25
N PRO A 69 24.71 -16.38 -3.23
CA PRO A 69 25.05 -15.13 -2.55
C PRO A 69 25.60 -14.09 -3.55
N ALA A 70 25.17 -12.85 -3.45
CA ALA A 70 25.63 -11.80 -4.37
C ALA A 70 27.15 -11.55 -4.28
N ALA A 71 27.73 -11.82 -3.09
CA ALA A 71 29.19 -11.72 -2.86
C ALA A 71 29.98 -12.76 -3.67
N ASP A 72 29.39 -13.88 -4.03
CA ASP A 72 30.05 -14.96 -4.76
C ASP A 72 29.94 -14.78 -6.27
N VAL A 73 29.10 -13.86 -6.75
CA VAL A 73 28.90 -13.62 -8.17
C VAL A 73 30.07 -12.81 -8.76
N GLN A 74 30.84 -13.44 -9.64
CA GLN A 74 31.93 -12.78 -10.35
C GLN A 74 31.43 -12.12 -11.65
N ARG A 75 30.52 -12.79 -12.36
CA ARG A 75 29.99 -12.32 -13.65
C ARG A 75 28.57 -12.79 -13.87
N MET A 76 27.77 -11.92 -14.47
CA MET A 76 26.43 -12.26 -14.96
C MET A 76 26.31 -11.92 -16.44
N SER A 77 25.77 -12.84 -17.23
CA SER A 77 25.56 -12.66 -18.66
C SER A 77 24.29 -13.37 -19.11
N LYS A 78 23.84 -13.11 -20.33
CA LYS A 78 22.72 -13.83 -20.96
C LYS A 78 23.19 -14.63 -22.14
N GLN A 79 22.72 -15.87 -22.25
CA GLN A 79 23.02 -16.77 -23.36
C GLN A 79 21.70 -17.22 -24.00
N ARG A 80 21.68 -17.34 -25.33
CA ARG A 80 20.53 -17.91 -26.04
C ARG A 80 20.32 -19.36 -25.63
N ASN A 81 19.09 -19.71 -25.29
CA ASN A 81 18.73 -21.05 -24.87
C ASN A 81 18.64 -21.96 -26.11
N GLY A 82 19.59 -22.92 -26.26
CA GLY A 82 19.58 -23.86 -27.36
C GLY A 82 18.41 -24.84 -27.35
N ASP A 83 17.81 -25.06 -26.17
CA ASP A 83 16.66 -25.95 -25.98
C ASP A 83 15.33 -25.19 -25.98
N PHE A 84 15.33 -23.92 -26.39
CA PHE A 84 14.14 -23.11 -26.46
C PHE A 84 13.07 -23.74 -27.35
N LYS A 85 11.97 -24.17 -26.72
CA LYS A 85 10.77 -24.59 -27.42
C LYS A 85 9.82 -23.40 -27.45
N ASN A 86 9.65 -22.78 -28.61
CA ASN A 86 8.64 -21.75 -28.77
C ASN A 86 7.25 -22.34 -28.52
N PRO A 87 6.60 -22.07 -27.42
CA PRO A 87 5.29 -22.66 -27.11
C PRO A 87 4.21 -22.25 -28.12
N ARG A 88 4.50 -21.24 -28.96
CA ARG A 88 3.61 -20.75 -30.01
C ARG A 88 3.81 -21.44 -31.36
N ALA A 89 4.98 -22.04 -31.61
CA ALA A 89 5.19 -22.77 -32.84
C ALA A 89 4.35 -24.05 -32.95
N SER A 90 3.95 -24.60 -31.80
CA SER A 90 3.07 -25.76 -31.74
C SER A 90 1.56 -25.43 -31.79
N ALA A 91 1.21 -24.15 -31.70
CA ALA A 91 -0.18 -23.67 -31.74
C ALA A 91 -0.59 -23.05 -33.09
N VAL A 92 0.34 -23.01 -34.08
CA VAL A 92 -0.01 -22.62 -35.44
C VAL A 92 -0.75 -23.77 -36.09
N ARG A 93 -2.05 -23.76 -35.93
CA ARG A 93 -2.99 -24.54 -36.70
C ARG A 93 -3.07 -23.98 -38.10
N GLU A 94 -3.22 -24.89 -39.06
CA GLU A 94 -3.25 -24.76 -40.51
C GLU A 94 -4.23 -23.74 -41.13
N ASP A 95 -4.71 -22.75 -40.44
CA ASP A 95 -5.72 -21.82 -40.95
C ASP A 95 -5.17 -20.46 -41.40
N GLY A 96 -3.91 -20.40 -41.83
CA GLY A 96 -3.41 -19.35 -42.72
C GLY A 96 -3.67 -17.87 -42.36
N VAL A 97 -4.10 -17.55 -41.16
CA VAL A 97 -4.27 -16.17 -40.68
C VAL A 97 -3.04 -15.76 -39.89
N GLU A 98 -2.16 -15.07 -40.54
CA GLU A 98 -1.03 -14.37 -39.94
C GLU A 98 -1.56 -13.28 -39.00
N GLN A 99 -1.88 -13.63 -37.77
CA GLN A 99 -2.11 -12.63 -36.72
C GLN A 99 -0.77 -11.98 -36.41
N SER A 100 -0.56 -10.78 -36.93
CA SER A 100 0.50 -9.89 -36.51
C SER A 100 0.44 -9.73 -34.99
N TYR A 101 1.28 -10.46 -34.27
CA TYR A 101 1.37 -10.38 -32.82
C TYR A 101 2.23 -9.17 -32.46
N GLU A 102 1.54 -8.12 -32.04
CA GLU A 102 2.20 -7.02 -31.33
C GLU A 102 2.93 -7.62 -30.12
N PRO A 103 4.28 -7.44 -30.00
CA PRO A 103 5.00 -8.01 -28.87
C PRO A 103 4.35 -7.49 -27.59
N ALA A 104 3.94 -8.41 -26.72
CA ALA A 104 3.33 -8.06 -25.44
C ALA A 104 4.15 -6.95 -24.81
N ALA A 105 3.54 -5.78 -24.66
CA ALA A 105 4.20 -4.59 -24.15
C ALA A 105 5.02 -5.03 -22.92
N LYS A 106 6.33 -4.75 -22.92
CA LYS A 106 7.20 -5.05 -21.77
C LYS A 106 6.44 -4.62 -20.53
N LEU A 107 6.10 -5.57 -19.68
CA LEU A 107 5.47 -5.24 -18.39
C LEU A 107 6.36 -4.17 -17.77
N PRO A 108 5.83 -2.98 -17.52
CA PRO A 108 6.64 -1.91 -16.98
C PRO A 108 7.29 -2.39 -15.69
N ALA A 109 8.52 -1.90 -15.45
CA ALA A 109 9.27 -2.18 -14.23
C ALA A 109 8.35 -2.15 -13.01
N PRO A 110 8.55 -3.01 -12.00
CA PRO A 110 7.64 -3.12 -10.88
C PRO A 110 7.38 -1.73 -10.30
N TYR A 111 6.11 -1.31 -10.33
CA TYR A 111 5.68 0.00 -9.80
C TYR A 111 5.84 0.09 -8.28
N ALA A 112 6.14 -1.02 -7.64
CA ALA A 112 6.40 -1.10 -6.21
C ALA A 112 7.91 -1.13 -5.95
N ARG A 113 8.38 -0.25 -5.09
CA ARG A 113 9.77 -0.19 -4.61
C ARG A 113 9.76 0.07 -3.12
N SER A 114 10.66 -0.59 -2.38
CA SER A 114 10.96 -0.21 -1.00
C SER A 114 11.60 1.17 -0.99
N GLY A 115 11.22 2.02 -0.06
CA GLY A 115 11.79 3.36 0.06
C GLY A 115 10.93 4.31 0.86
N LEU A 116 11.42 5.53 0.97
CA LEU A 116 10.69 6.64 1.57
C LEU A 116 9.51 7.02 0.68
N ARG A 117 8.38 7.29 1.31
CA ARG A 117 7.19 7.78 0.61
C ARG A 117 6.59 8.99 1.31
N VAL A 118 6.04 9.89 0.51
CA VAL A 118 5.31 11.07 0.96
C VAL A 118 3.95 11.07 0.26
N ASP A 119 2.89 11.10 1.05
CA ASP A 119 1.52 11.02 0.57
C ASP A 119 0.74 12.27 1.00
N PRO A 120 0.76 13.37 0.23
CA PRO A 120 -0.16 14.48 0.43
C PRO A 120 -1.59 14.03 0.11
N GLU A 121 -2.54 14.44 0.93
CA GLU A 121 -3.93 14.03 0.81
C GLU A 121 -4.91 15.16 1.09
N LEU A 122 -6.10 15.07 0.49
CA LEU A 122 -7.26 15.88 0.80
C LEU A 122 -8.43 14.95 1.07
N SER A 123 -9.09 15.13 2.21
CA SER A 123 -10.24 14.34 2.61
C SER A 123 -11.50 15.18 2.65
N ILE A 124 -12.63 14.56 2.34
CA ILE A 124 -13.97 15.07 2.64
C ILE A 124 -14.42 14.32 3.88
N VAL A 125 -14.67 15.05 4.96
CA VAL A 125 -14.97 14.50 6.28
C VAL A 125 -16.47 14.63 6.56
N PHE A 126 -17.09 13.51 6.90
CA PHE A 126 -18.50 13.40 7.25
C PHE A 126 -18.56 13.08 8.75
N PRO A 127 -18.94 14.05 9.59
CA PRO A 127 -19.08 13.81 11.03
C PRO A 127 -20.11 12.72 11.28
N THR A 128 -19.92 11.98 12.37
CA THR A 128 -20.84 10.93 12.84
C THR A 128 -21.06 11.10 14.34
N GLY A 129 -22.05 10.37 14.89
CA GLY A 129 -22.32 10.43 16.33
C GLY A 129 -22.85 11.79 16.80
N TYR A 130 -22.30 12.32 17.87
CA TYR A 130 -22.75 13.57 18.48
C TYR A 130 -22.70 14.76 17.52
N TYR A 131 -21.63 14.89 16.74
CA TYR A 131 -21.44 16.00 15.80
C TYR A 131 -22.43 15.99 14.64
N ASP A 132 -22.84 14.81 14.17
CA ASP A 132 -23.91 14.68 13.17
C ASP A 132 -25.24 15.14 13.75
N HIS A 133 -25.59 14.71 14.96
CA HIS A 133 -26.79 15.14 15.68
C HIS A 133 -26.79 16.63 15.99
N ALA A 134 -25.61 17.21 16.24
CA ALA A 134 -25.44 18.65 16.43
C ALA A 134 -25.55 19.43 15.12
N GLY A 135 -25.68 18.77 13.97
CA GLY A 135 -25.83 19.40 12.65
C GLY A 135 -24.51 19.97 12.09
N VAL A 136 -23.38 19.44 12.52
CA VAL A 136 -22.07 19.83 11.98
C VAL A 136 -21.97 19.41 10.51
N GLN A 137 -21.58 20.34 9.66
CA GLN A 137 -21.54 20.10 8.23
C GLN A 137 -20.27 19.35 7.81
N THR A 138 -20.36 18.67 6.67
CA THR A 138 -19.23 18.10 5.96
C THR A 138 -18.11 19.12 5.75
N SER A 139 -16.89 18.70 5.95
CA SER A 139 -15.70 19.55 5.86
C SER A 139 -14.61 18.96 4.98
N PHE A 140 -13.61 19.77 4.68
CA PHE A 140 -12.39 19.35 4.00
C PHE A 140 -11.24 19.26 5.01
N ALA A 141 -10.43 18.24 4.84
CA ALA A 141 -9.29 17.98 5.71
C ALA A 141 -8.03 17.72 4.88
N PRO A 142 -7.16 18.73 4.72
CA PRO A 142 -5.83 18.49 4.18
C PRO A 142 -4.99 17.66 5.15
N GLY A 143 -4.18 16.78 4.60
CA GLY A 143 -3.30 15.92 5.39
C GLY A 143 -2.04 15.52 4.62
N MET A 144 -1.14 14.90 5.35
CA MET A 144 0.10 14.36 4.80
C MET A 144 0.54 13.13 5.61
N ARG A 145 1.02 12.11 4.90
CA ARG A 145 1.71 10.97 5.49
C ARG A 145 3.15 10.94 4.98
N VAL A 146 4.08 10.63 5.87
CA VAL A 146 5.49 10.42 5.55
C VAL A 146 5.94 9.13 6.22
N GLY A 147 6.52 8.21 5.46
CA GLY A 147 6.91 6.92 6.00
C GLY A 147 7.78 6.11 5.05
N PHE A 148 8.07 4.90 5.45
CA PHE A 148 8.88 3.97 4.70
C PHE A 148 8.04 2.74 4.31
N GLU A 149 8.18 2.28 3.07
CA GLU A 149 7.56 1.07 2.55
C GLU A 149 8.61 -0.02 2.33
N SER A 150 8.36 -1.21 2.85
CA SER A 150 9.15 -2.42 2.61
C SER A 150 8.32 -3.42 1.80
N LEU A 151 8.94 -4.07 0.83
CA LEU A 151 8.30 -5.04 -0.04
C LEU A 151 8.73 -6.46 0.28
N PHE A 152 7.76 -7.37 0.36
CA PHE A 152 7.92 -8.80 0.51
C PHE A 152 7.17 -9.49 -0.65
N GLY A 153 7.85 -9.66 -1.79
CA GLY A 153 7.20 -10.08 -3.02
C GLY A 153 6.22 -9.02 -3.54
N ASN A 154 4.94 -9.38 -3.61
CA ASN A 154 3.86 -8.47 -3.99
C ASN A 154 3.13 -7.85 -2.77
N ILE A 155 3.60 -8.12 -1.56
CA ILE A 155 3.05 -7.53 -0.34
C ILE A 155 3.92 -6.35 0.07
N GLY A 156 3.31 -5.18 0.26
CA GLY A 156 3.93 -3.98 0.80
C GLY A 156 3.51 -3.78 2.25
N VAL A 157 4.46 -3.47 3.11
CA VAL A 157 4.19 -3.02 4.47
C VAL A 157 4.83 -1.65 4.63
N SER A 158 4.06 -0.67 5.04
CA SER A 158 4.57 0.68 5.26
C SER A 158 4.17 1.21 6.64
N GLY A 159 4.99 2.12 7.16
CA GLY A 159 4.73 2.79 8.42
C GLY A 159 5.45 4.12 8.51
N GLY A 160 4.93 5.00 9.34
CA GLY A 160 5.47 6.36 9.50
C GLY A 160 4.58 7.26 10.30
N GLY A 161 4.72 8.57 10.10
CA GLY A 161 3.88 9.59 10.71
C GLY A 161 2.83 10.14 9.75
N GLN A 162 1.68 10.52 10.27
CA GLN A 162 0.65 11.28 9.56
C GLN A 162 0.18 12.47 10.37
N ALA A 163 -0.20 13.52 9.65
CA ALA A 163 -0.88 14.67 10.22
C ALA A 163 -2.07 15.04 9.32
N ARG A 164 -3.20 15.39 9.92
CA ARG A 164 -4.40 15.85 9.23
C ARG A 164 -5.01 17.00 10.02
N PHE A 165 -5.49 17.99 9.31
CA PHE A 165 -6.18 19.13 9.91
C PHE A 165 -7.59 19.22 9.36
N THR A 166 -8.59 19.19 10.24
CA THR A 166 -10.01 19.31 9.90
C THR A 166 -10.59 20.57 10.55
N TYR A 167 -11.36 21.33 9.79
CA TYR A 167 -12.05 22.51 10.28
C TYR A 167 -13.53 22.36 10.05
N TRP A 168 -14.33 22.57 11.07
CA TRP A 168 -15.79 22.56 11.01
C TRP A 168 -16.37 23.92 11.41
N ARG A 169 -17.42 24.30 10.73
CA ARG A 169 -18.32 25.35 11.19
C ARG A 169 -19.47 24.70 11.96
N LEU A 170 -19.67 25.11 13.19
CA LEU A 170 -20.77 24.63 14.01
C LEU A 170 -22.07 25.32 13.56
N PRO A 171 -23.21 24.62 13.58
CA PRO A 171 -24.52 25.19 13.24
C PRO A 171 -24.98 26.15 14.34
N GLY A 172 -25.59 27.26 13.95
CA GLY A 172 -26.15 28.22 14.89
C GLY A 172 -26.09 29.67 14.37
N PRO A 173 -26.72 30.60 15.07
CA PRO A 173 -26.64 32.04 14.75
C PRO A 173 -25.26 32.61 15.09
N THR A 174 -24.49 31.94 15.93
CA THR A 174 -23.12 32.24 16.28
C THR A 174 -22.16 31.64 15.24
N LYS A 175 -21.04 32.32 15.02
CA LYS A 175 -20.01 31.82 14.06
C LYS A 175 -19.08 30.81 14.74
N ASP A 176 -19.62 29.95 15.58
CA ASP A 176 -18.84 28.98 16.30
C ASP A 176 -18.08 28.07 15.35
N ALA A 177 -16.85 27.72 15.70
CA ALA A 177 -15.95 26.93 14.89
C ALA A 177 -15.23 25.87 15.74
N ALA A 178 -14.98 24.74 15.13
CA ALA A 178 -14.14 23.70 15.72
C ALA A 178 -13.06 23.29 14.74
N TRP A 179 -11.92 22.89 15.24
CA TRP A 179 -10.91 22.23 14.43
C TRP A 179 -10.32 21.02 15.17
N LEU A 180 -9.86 20.07 14.40
CA LEU A 180 -9.20 18.87 14.86
C LEU A 180 -7.84 18.76 14.16
N LEU A 181 -6.78 18.65 14.93
CA LEU A 181 -5.44 18.27 14.46
C LEU A 181 -5.14 16.85 14.94
N GLU A 182 -5.00 15.94 13.99
CA GLU A 182 -4.59 14.56 14.22
C GLU A 182 -3.08 14.45 13.95
N THR A 183 -2.34 13.90 14.91
CA THR A 183 -0.92 13.62 14.77
C THR A 183 -0.69 12.17 15.21
N GLN A 184 -0.48 11.27 14.24
CA GLN A 184 -0.57 9.84 14.49
C GLN A 184 0.59 9.09 13.82
N LEU A 185 0.96 7.95 14.38
CA LEU A 185 1.77 6.93 13.71
C LEU A 185 0.84 6.01 12.94
N TYR A 186 1.16 5.73 11.69
CA TYR A 186 0.39 4.81 10.87
C TYR A 186 1.17 3.55 10.50
N GLY A 187 0.44 2.44 10.32
CA GLY A 187 0.88 1.22 9.70
C GLY A 187 -0.09 0.83 8.58
N ARG A 188 0.42 0.32 7.47
CA ARG A 188 -0.36 -0.06 6.31
C ARG A 188 0.15 -1.35 5.71
N ALA A 189 -0.75 -2.26 5.34
CA ALA A 189 -0.49 -3.44 4.54
C ALA A 189 -1.17 -3.29 3.17
N ALA A 190 -0.47 -3.66 2.11
CA ALA A 190 -0.90 -3.48 0.74
C ALA A 190 -0.54 -4.70 -0.13
N VAL A 191 -1.30 -4.93 -1.20
CA VAL A 191 -0.99 -5.96 -2.20
C VAL A 191 -0.81 -5.29 -3.56
N HIS A 192 0.38 -5.47 -4.16
CA HIS A 192 0.70 -4.89 -5.45
C HIS A 192 0.25 -5.80 -6.59
N ILE A 193 -0.71 -5.38 -7.38
CA ILE A 193 -1.28 -6.10 -8.53
C ILE A 193 -1.09 -5.23 -9.79
N GLY A 194 0.05 -5.38 -10.43
CA GLY A 194 0.42 -4.52 -11.56
C GLY A 194 0.50 -3.04 -11.13
N ARG A 195 -0.38 -2.19 -11.66
CA ARG A 195 -0.48 -0.77 -11.30
C ARG A 195 -1.39 -0.49 -10.11
N ALA A 196 -2.22 -1.45 -9.75
CA ALA A 196 -3.20 -1.31 -8.68
C ALA A 196 -2.63 -1.85 -7.37
N THR A 197 -2.86 -1.12 -6.28
CA THR A 197 -2.38 -1.48 -4.94
C THR A 197 -3.50 -1.24 -3.93
N PRO A 198 -4.41 -2.20 -3.74
CA PRO A 198 -5.34 -2.17 -2.62
C PRO A 198 -4.60 -2.26 -1.29
N TYR A 199 -5.12 -1.59 -0.28
CA TYR A 199 -4.51 -1.56 1.04
C TYR A 199 -5.53 -1.43 2.17
N ILE A 200 -5.06 -1.80 3.36
CA ILE A 200 -5.69 -1.51 4.65
C ILE A 200 -4.65 -0.86 5.57
N GLY A 201 -5.07 -0.03 6.48
CA GLY A 201 -4.18 0.65 7.41
C GLY A 201 -4.83 0.96 8.74
N LEU A 202 -3.98 1.20 9.71
CA LEU A 202 -4.32 1.64 11.06
C LEU A 202 -3.39 2.78 11.43
N ALA A 203 -3.92 3.83 12.06
CA ALA A 203 -3.11 4.85 12.69
C ALA A 203 -3.55 5.08 14.13
N LEU A 204 -2.58 5.41 14.99
CA LEU A 204 -2.76 5.67 16.41
C LEU A 204 -1.92 6.88 16.80
N GLY A 205 -2.45 7.76 17.63
CA GLY A 205 -1.71 8.94 18.05
C GLY A 205 -2.50 9.89 18.92
N ILE A 206 -2.23 11.17 18.74
CA ILE A 206 -2.83 12.24 19.53
C ILE A 206 -3.71 13.07 18.61
N ASP A 207 -4.92 13.32 19.10
CA ASP A 207 -5.88 14.23 18.51
C ASP A 207 -6.01 15.45 19.40
N THR A 208 -5.87 16.62 18.80
CA THR A 208 -6.06 17.90 19.49
C THR A 208 -7.30 18.58 18.92
N ASN A 209 -8.31 18.72 19.73
CA ASN A 209 -9.56 19.38 19.41
C ASN A 209 -9.54 20.81 19.95
N TYR A 210 -10.08 21.74 19.17
CA TYR A 210 -10.29 23.12 19.60
C TYR A 210 -11.69 23.56 19.19
N VAL A 211 -12.45 24.06 20.13
CA VAL A 211 -13.79 24.60 19.89
C VAL A 211 -13.80 26.05 20.39
N TYR A 212 -14.20 26.96 19.51
CA TYR A 212 -14.42 28.36 19.85
C TYR A 212 -15.88 28.71 19.76
N SER A 213 -16.43 29.27 20.84
CA SER A 213 -17.79 29.79 20.90
C SER A 213 -17.81 31.31 20.89
N TYR A 214 -18.30 31.87 19.81
CA TYR A 214 -18.49 33.34 19.71
C TYR A 214 -19.53 33.89 20.70
N ALA A 215 -20.50 33.07 21.09
CA ALA A 215 -21.53 33.48 22.04
C ALA A 215 -20.99 33.70 23.44
N LEU A 216 -19.99 32.93 23.85
CA LEU A 216 -19.39 32.95 25.16
C LEU A 216 -18.06 33.73 25.18
N ASP A 217 -17.55 34.09 24.02
CA ASP A 217 -16.19 34.64 23.84
C ASP A 217 -15.11 33.77 24.51
N ASP A 218 -15.29 32.47 24.42
CA ASP A 218 -14.47 31.47 25.11
C ASP A 218 -14.06 30.34 24.17
N SER A 219 -12.98 29.67 24.51
CA SER A 219 -12.45 28.55 23.74
C SER A 219 -12.07 27.40 24.66
N VAL A 220 -12.31 26.19 24.19
CA VAL A 220 -11.93 24.97 24.88
C VAL A 220 -11.01 24.15 23.98
N THR A 221 -9.93 23.67 24.58
CA THR A 221 -8.97 22.77 23.90
C THR A 221 -9.01 21.42 24.60
N GLY A 222 -9.23 20.37 23.82
CA GLY A 222 -9.18 18.98 24.28
C GLY A 222 -8.01 18.24 23.61
N VAL A 223 -7.39 17.35 24.35
CA VAL A 223 -6.36 16.44 23.83
C VAL A 223 -6.76 15.02 24.17
N GLY A 224 -6.74 14.13 23.19
CA GLY A 224 -7.13 12.73 23.35
C GLY A 224 -6.27 11.78 22.56
N LEU A 225 -6.52 10.49 22.75
CA LEU A 225 -5.95 9.44 21.90
C LEU A 225 -6.82 9.29 20.66
N GLY A 226 -6.20 9.35 19.50
CA GLY A 226 -6.84 9.16 18.21
C GLY A 226 -6.51 7.82 17.56
N MET A 227 -7.49 7.27 16.86
CA MET A 227 -7.33 6.06 16.06
C MET A 227 -8.00 6.26 14.69
N ASN A 228 -7.33 5.85 13.63
CA ASN A 228 -7.91 5.80 12.29
C ASN A 228 -7.79 4.41 11.69
N LEU A 229 -8.88 3.91 11.13
CA LEU A 229 -8.89 2.73 10.27
C LEU A 229 -9.01 3.20 8.83
N SER A 230 -8.13 2.75 7.96
CA SER A 230 -8.09 3.18 6.57
C SER A 230 -8.15 2.00 5.61
N THR A 231 -8.78 2.23 4.46
CA THR A 231 -8.75 1.33 3.31
C THR A 231 -8.74 2.12 2.02
N GLY A 232 -8.25 1.54 0.95
CA GLY A 232 -8.26 2.23 -0.33
C GLY A 232 -7.52 1.50 -1.44
N LEU A 233 -7.39 2.21 -2.54
CA LEU A 233 -6.72 1.77 -3.75
C LEU A 233 -5.74 2.85 -4.20
N GLN A 234 -4.51 2.47 -4.42
CA GLN A 234 -3.50 3.30 -5.05
C GLN A 234 -3.28 2.82 -6.49
N LEU A 235 -3.22 3.75 -7.43
CA LEU A 235 -2.92 3.52 -8.84
C LEU A 235 -1.58 4.16 -9.17
N ALA A 236 -0.60 3.35 -9.57
CA ALA A 236 0.70 3.85 -9.99
C ALA A 236 0.59 4.51 -11.37
N VAL A 237 0.92 5.78 -11.45
CA VAL A 237 1.03 6.56 -12.69
C VAL A 237 2.44 6.37 -13.29
N SER A 238 3.45 6.36 -12.42
CA SER A 238 4.84 6.06 -12.75
C SER A 238 5.50 5.25 -11.62
N PRO A 239 6.75 4.80 -11.76
CA PRO A 239 7.45 4.14 -10.66
C PRO A 239 7.61 5.00 -9.40
N LEU A 240 7.61 6.32 -9.55
CA LEU A 240 7.80 7.27 -8.45
C LEU A 240 6.49 7.91 -7.98
N VAL A 241 5.44 7.94 -8.82
CA VAL A 241 4.21 8.69 -8.53
C VAL A 241 2.99 7.79 -8.66
N GLY A 242 2.10 7.87 -7.70
CA GLY A 242 0.79 7.25 -7.71
C GLY A 242 -0.32 8.21 -7.31
N VAL A 243 -1.55 7.84 -7.62
CA VAL A 243 -2.78 8.49 -7.15
C VAL A 243 -3.49 7.52 -6.23
N GLU A 244 -4.06 8.04 -5.16
CA GLU A 244 -4.72 7.23 -4.13
C GLU A 244 -6.16 7.72 -3.93
N ILE A 245 -7.09 6.77 -3.84
CA ILE A 245 -8.46 6.98 -3.38
C ILE A 245 -8.73 6.03 -2.22
N GLY A 246 -9.33 6.53 -1.16
CA GLY A 246 -9.59 5.71 0.01
C GLY A 246 -10.66 6.27 0.92
N GLY A 247 -10.94 5.51 1.97
CA GLY A 247 -11.81 5.90 3.05
C GLY A 247 -11.14 5.68 4.39
N ASP A 248 -11.43 6.56 5.33
CA ASP A 248 -11.00 6.45 6.72
C ASP A 248 -12.21 6.43 7.62
N TYR A 249 -12.11 5.67 8.69
CA TYR A 249 -13.02 5.71 9.81
C TYR A 249 -12.27 6.10 11.07
N HIS A 250 -12.67 7.20 11.67
CA HIS A 250 -12.18 7.67 12.96
C HIS A 250 -13.26 7.37 13.99
N PRO A 251 -13.09 6.32 14.82
CA PRO A 251 -14.02 6.05 15.91
C PRO A 251 -13.91 7.13 16.99
N ALA A 252 -14.98 7.33 17.71
CA ALA A 252 -14.96 8.17 18.88
C ALA A 252 -13.90 7.69 19.86
N THR A 253 -13.00 8.58 20.26
CA THR A 253 -11.97 8.32 21.26
C THR A 253 -12.22 9.18 22.50
N ASP A 254 -12.02 8.61 23.68
CA ASP A 254 -12.19 9.36 24.92
C ASP A 254 -11.13 10.46 25.02
N THR A 255 -11.57 11.69 25.19
CA THR A 255 -10.68 12.80 25.55
C THR A 255 -10.22 12.67 26.99
N ILE A 256 -8.94 12.93 27.23
CA ILE A 256 -8.32 12.89 28.58
C ILE A 256 -8.77 14.10 29.44
N SER A 257 -9.45 15.08 28.83
CA SER A 257 -9.96 16.27 29.52
C SER A 257 -11.42 16.11 29.93
N ASP A 258 -11.88 16.94 30.88
CA ASP A 258 -13.24 16.94 31.50
C ASP A 258 -14.44 17.05 30.53
N MET A 259 -14.19 17.05 29.20
CA MET A 259 -15.19 17.02 28.15
C MET A 259 -15.55 15.57 27.74
N SER A 260 -15.97 14.76 28.70
CA SER A 260 -16.23 13.31 28.52
C SER A 260 -17.39 12.96 27.58
N GLU A 261 -18.12 13.93 27.04
CA GLU A 261 -19.26 13.69 26.14
C GLU A 261 -18.99 14.04 24.67
N ASP A 262 -17.87 14.70 24.35
CA ASP A 262 -17.62 15.28 23.02
C ASP A 262 -16.59 14.53 22.19
N SER A 263 -16.65 13.20 22.21
CA SER A 263 -15.76 12.39 21.35
C SER A 263 -16.09 12.60 19.86
N VAL A 264 -15.08 12.98 19.08
CA VAL A 264 -15.22 13.20 17.64
C VAL A 264 -15.13 11.87 16.90
N SER A 265 -16.20 11.51 16.21
CA SER A 265 -16.17 10.39 15.27
C SER A 265 -16.57 10.85 13.86
N TYR A 266 -15.96 10.27 12.83
CA TYR A 266 -16.26 10.64 11.46
C TYR A 266 -15.87 9.54 10.46
N PHE A 267 -16.48 9.63 9.28
CA PHE A 267 -15.97 9.01 8.06
C PHE A 267 -15.30 10.07 7.18
N ALA A 268 -14.26 9.66 6.45
CA ALA A 268 -13.65 10.51 5.44
C ALA A 268 -13.46 9.76 4.13
N LEU A 269 -13.74 10.45 3.02
CA LEU A 269 -13.31 10.05 1.68
C LEU A 269 -12.02 10.80 1.36
N ARG A 270 -10.98 10.07 0.97
CA ARG A 270 -9.66 10.60 0.74
C ARG A 270 -9.26 10.48 -0.72
N LEU A 271 -8.72 11.57 -1.25
CA LEU A 271 -7.98 11.63 -2.50
C LEU A 271 -6.56 12.07 -2.20
N GLY A 272 -5.57 11.38 -2.71
CA GLY A 272 -4.17 11.68 -2.44
C GLY A 272 -3.26 11.38 -3.63
N ALA A 273 -2.03 11.84 -3.48
CA ALA A 273 -0.92 11.43 -4.33
C ALA A 273 0.12 10.71 -3.48
N THR A 274 0.85 9.81 -4.09
CA THR A 274 2.02 9.16 -3.48
C THR A 274 3.25 9.53 -4.27
N VAL A 275 4.29 9.99 -3.59
CA VAL A 275 5.62 10.18 -4.14
C VAL A 275 6.58 9.24 -3.44
N ARG A 276 7.29 8.41 -4.21
CA ARG A 276 8.33 7.49 -3.73
C ARG A 276 9.71 8.06 -4.05
N LEU A 277 10.57 8.06 -3.04
CA LEU A 277 11.93 8.60 -3.10
C LEU A 277 12.98 7.52 -2.92
#